data_7f6eba0fed35e214769bee0eda4783d3
#
_entry.id   7f6eba0fed35e214769bee0eda4783d3
#
_cell.length_a   1.000
_cell.length_b   1.000
_cell.length_c   1.000
_cell.angle_alpha   90.00
_cell.angle_beta   90.00
_cell.angle_gamma   90.00
#
_symmetry.space_group_name_H-M   'P 1'
#
loop_
_entity.id
_entity.type
_entity.pdbx_description
1 polymer ?
#
loop_
_entity_poly.entity_id
_entity_poly.type
_entity_poly.pdbx_seq_one_letter_code
_entity_poly.pdbx_strand_id
1 'polypeptide(L)'
;MSASDDLYTTAVHAGRASVHALGKHAPPIDLSSTYPFDDMDAAARSLTELAHGASTAETPVYARLHNPTVARAEQAVAELEGATDTVAYASGMAAVTAVLMATRTLRDDRATPHVVAVRPIYGTTDHLLTSNLLDVDVSWAAPDAIAESMRPATALVMIETPANPTLDLVDIQAVVDQAGDVPVVVDSTFAPPVIQRPLEHGATLSLHSATKFLGGHGDVMGGVVSTSDADWAAALRHVRVATGALLHPHAAYLMHRSMPTLPARVERAQSTATALADRLQAHPAVQAVHF
;
A
#
# COMPACT_ATOMS: atom_id res chain seq x y z
N MET A 1 -27.32 -7.16 5.37
CA MET A 1 -26.06 -7.54 4.71
C MET A 1 -24.98 -7.48 5.78
N SER A 2 -24.14 -8.50 5.91
CA SER A 2 -23.01 -8.44 6.83
C SER A 2 -21.91 -7.53 6.25
N ALA A 3 -20.97 -7.04 7.06
CA ALA A 3 -19.85 -6.25 6.56
C ALA A 3 -19.01 -7.02 5.51
N SER A 4 -19.00 -8.36 5.59
CA SER A 4 -18.34 -9.22 4.60
C SER A 4 -19.07 -9.22 3.25
N ASP A 5 -20.42 -9.21 3.22
CA ASP A 5 -21.19 -9.17 1.97
C ASP A 5 -20.98 -7.86 1.22
N ASP A 6 -20.76 -6.76 1.94
CA ASP A 6 -20.44 -5.45 1.38
C ASP A 6 -19.07 -5.46 0.69
N LEU A 7 -18.05 -6.08 1.31
CA LEU A 7 -16.70 -6.14 0.76
C LEU A 7 -16.60 -6.98 -0.53
N TYR A 8 -17.37 -8.09 -0.63
CA TYR A 8 -17.46 -8.87 -1.87
C TYR A 8 -18.06 -8.02 -3.01
N THR A 9 -19.10 -7.27 -2.71
CA THR A 9 -19.72 -6.34 -3.67
C THR A 9 -18.74 -5.23 -4.06
N THR A 10 -18.05 -4.64 -3.08
CA THR A 10 -17.02 -3.62 -3.33
C THR A 10 -15.91 -4.16 -4.24
N ALA A 11 -15.40 -5.36 -4.00
CA ALA A 11 -14.35 -5.95 -4.82
C ALA A 11 -14.74 -6.06 -6.31
N VAL A 12 -16.01 -6.34 -6.60
CA VAL A 12 -16.52 -6.43 -7.99
C VAL A 12 -16.67 -5.07 -8.64
N HIS A 13 -16.99 -4.03 -7.88
CA HIS A 13 -17.37 -2.71 -8.41
C HIS A 13 -16.28 -1.63 -8.23
N ALA A 14 -15.30 -1.86 -7.38
CA ALA A 14 -14.27 -0.88 -7.05
C ALA A 14 -13.51 -0.37 -8.29
N GLY A 15 -13.29 0.95 -8.35
CA GLY A 15 -12.58 1.62 -9.42
C GLY A 15 -13.32 1.64 -10.77
N ARG A 16 -14.62 1.32 -10.83
CA ARG A 16 -15.36 1.16 -12.09
C ARG A 16 -16.22 2.37 -12.48
N ALA A 17 -16.37 3.38 -11.63
CA ALA A 17 -17.23 4.53 -11.91
C ALA A 17 -16.88 5.23 -13.24
N SER A 18 -15.59 5.46 -13.50
CA SER A 18 -15.12 6.08 -14.75
C SER A 18 -15.33 5.18 -15.98
N VAL A 19 -15.34 3.87 -15.82
CA VAL A 19 -15.57 2.91 -16.92
C VAL A 19 -17.01 2.94 -17.37
N HIS A 20 -17.95 3.05 -16.42
CA HIS A 20 -19.36 3.20 -16.72
C HIS A 20 -19.64 4.50 -17.51
N ALA A 21 -19.02 5.62 -17.13
CA ALA A 21 -19.13 6.88 -17.84
C ALA A 21 -18.62 6.81 -19.29
N LEU A 22 -17.66 5.91 -19.57
CA LEU A 22 -17.18 5.63 -20.93
C LEU A 22 -18.09 4.69 -21.73
N GLY A 23 -19.20 4.20 -21.15
CA GLY A 23 -20.08 3.20 -21.78
C GLY A 23 -19.40 1.87 -22.04
N LYS A 24 -18.39 1.49 -21.24
CA LYS A 24 -17.61 0.26 -21.41
C LYS A 24 -17.81 -0.68 -20.22
N HIS A 25 -17.71 -1.98 -20.48
CA HIS A 25 -17.71 -2.97 -19.41
C HIS A 25 -16.28 -3.28 -18.93
N ALA A 26 -15.34 -3.50 -19.86
CA ALA A 26 -13.92 -3.67 -19.52
C ALA A 26 -13.20 -2.30 -19.48
N PRO A 27 -12.40 -2.01 -18.45
CA PRO A 27 -11.64 -0.77 -18.41
C PRO A 27 -10.61 -0.73 -19.55
N PRO A 28 -10.46 0.40 -20.26
CA PRO A 28 -9.41 0.56 -21.26
C PRO A 28 -8.04 0.67 -20.61
N ILE A 29 -7.01 0.24 -21.31
CA ILE A 29 -5.60 0.46 -20.94
C ILE A 29 -5.10 1.67 -21.70
N ASP A 30 -4.68 2.71 -20.99
CA ASP A 30 -4.07 3.91 -21.53
C ASP A 30 -2.53 3.78 -21.46
N LEU A 31 -1.89 3.72 -22.61
CA LEU A 31 -0.43 3.61 -22.76
C LEU A 31 0.20 4.92 -23.21
N SER A 32 -0.56 6.02 -23.22
CA SER A 32 -0.04 7.33 -23.60
C SER A 32 1.06 7.77 -22.65
N SER A 33 2.18 8.25 -23.15
CA SER A 33 3.23 8.90 -22.35
C SER A 33 2.96 10.39 -22.14
N THR A 34 2.36 11.03 -23.15
CA THR A 34 1.94 12.44 -23.16
C THR A 34 0.53 12.55 -23.67
N TYR A 35 -0.16 13.61 -23.27
CA TYR A 35 -1.55 13.85 -23.63
C TYR A 35 -1.67 15.16 -24.41
N PRO A 36 -2.48 15.20 -25.50
CA PRO A 36 -2.80 16.45 -26.19
C PRO A 36 -3.67 17.33 -25.30
N PHE A 37 -3.51 18.62 -25.42
CA PHE A 37 -4.32 19.64 -24.75
C PHE A 37 -4.50 20.85 -25.66
N ASP A 38 -5.66 21.46 -25.59
CA ASP A 38 -6.03 22.61 -26.42
C ASP A 38 -5.83 23.94 -25.66
N ASP A 39 -5.76 23.91 -24.31
CA ASP A 39 -5.57 25.07 -23.43
C ASP A 39 -4.25 24.94 -22.69
N MET A 40 -3.31 25.85 -23.02
CA MET A 40 -1.98 25.91 -22.41
C MET A 40 -2.03 26.28 -20.93
N ASP A 41 -2.94 27.16 -20.54
CA ASP A 41 -3.06 27.62 -19.16
C ASP A 41 -3.66 26.52 -18.28
N ALA A 42 -4.66 25.79 -18.77
CA ALA A 42 -5.22 24.61 -18.09
C ALA A 42 -4.16 23.52 -17.95
N ALA A 43 -3.38 23.26 -18.99
CA ALA A 43 -2.28 22.29 -18.93
C ALA A 43 -1.19 22.68 -17.94
N ALA A 44 -0.81 23.97 -17.87
CA ALA A 44 0.17 24.48 -16.92
C ALA A 44 -0.32 24.39 -15.48
N ARG A 45 -1.59 24.69 -15.21
CA ARG A 45 -2.21 24.48 -13.88
C ARG A 45 -2.18 23.00 -13.49
N SER A 46 -2.65 22.13 -14.37
CA SER A 46 -2.67 20.67 -14.15
C SER A 46 -1.29 20.09 -13.89
N LEU A 47 -0.28 20.56 -14.64
CA LEU A 47 1.12 20.15 -14.44
C LEU A 47 1.60 20.52 -13.03
N THR A 48 1.29 21.75 -12.59
CA THR A 48 1.68 22.25 -11.28
C THR A 48 0.99 21.48 -10.16
N GLU A 49 -0.32 21.29 -10.25
CA GLU A 49 -1.12 20.55 -9.25
C GLU A 49 -0.63 19.10 -9.10
N LEU A 50 -0.47 18.39 -10.20
CA LEU A 50 0.01 17.01 -10.20
C LEU A 50 1.45 16.88 -9.69
N ALA A 51 2.32 17.83 -10.02
CA ALA A 51 3.69 17.85 -9.51
C ALA A 51 3.75 18.08 -7.98
N HIS A 52 2.76 18.75 -7.41
CA HIS A 52 2.61 18.93 -5.96
C HIS A 52 1.79 17.81 -5.28
N GLY A 53 1.47 16.74 -5.99
CA GLY A 53 0.87 15.54 -5.41
C GLY A 53 -0.65 15.46 -5.49
N ALA A 54 -1.31 16.29 -6.30
CA ALA A 54 -2.74 16.12 -6.57
C ALA A 54 -3.01 14.72 -7.19
N SER A 55 -4.14 14.12 -6.83
CA SER A 55 -4.56 12.81 -7.35
C SER A 55 -5.13 12.89 -8.77
N THR A 56 -5.72 14.03 -9.13
CA THR A 56 -6.33 14.30 -10.42
C THR A 56 -6.02 15.74 -10.83
N ALA A 57 -6.19 16.01 -12.12
CA ALA A 57 -6.13 17.36 -12.66
C ALA A 57 -7.15 17.50 -13.80
N GLU A 58 -7.49 18.74 -14.15
CA GLU A 58 -8.44 19.06 -15.21
C GLU A 58 -8.04 18.44 -16.55
N THR A 59 -6.75 18.49 -16.85
CA THR A 59 -6.20 17.97 -18.11
C THR A 59 -4.98 17.10 -17.81
N PRO A 60 -4.96 15.81 -18.20
CA PRO A 60 -3.74 15.02 -18.13
C PRO A 60 -2.71 15.61 -19.09
N VAL A 61 -1.44 15.66 -18.65
CA VAL A 61 -0.35 16.24 -19.44
C VAL A 61 0.73 15.20 -19.72
N TYR A 62 1.13 14.47 -18.69
CA TYR A 62 2.24 13.54 -18.75
C TYR A 62 2.01 12.33 -17.85
N ALA A 63 2.16 11.12 -18.39
CA ALA A 63 1.79 9.86 -17.70
C ALA A 63 2.57 9.59 -16.41
N ARG A 64 3.78 10.12 -16.25
CA ARG A 64 4.54 10.01 -15.00
C ARG A 64 3.83 10.73 -13.84
N LEU A 65 3.08 11.78 -14.12
CA LEU A 65 2.33 12.53 -13.14
C LEU A 65 0.98 11.88 -12.86
N HIS A 66 0.25 11.51 -13.91
CA HIS A 66 -1.06 10.88 -13.83
C HIS A 66 -1.31 9.97 -15.04
N ASN A 67 -1.81 8.76 -14.79
CA ASN A 67 -2.28 7.85 -15.84
C ASN A 67 -3.66 7.28 -15.45
N PRO A 68 -4.69 7.36 -16.33
CA PRO A 68 -6.06 6.95 -15.99
C PRO A 68 -6.21 5.47 -15.62
N THR A 69 -5.36 4.59 -16.19
CA THR A 69 -5.40 3.15 -15.88
C THR A 69 -4.84 2.90 -14.46
N VAL A 70 -3.75 3.57 -14.11
CA VAL A 70 -3.15 3.50 -12.77
C VAL A 70 -4.13 4.07 -11.74
N ALA A 71 -4.69 5.24 -12.00
CA ALA A 71 -5.65 5.90 -11.09
C ALA A 71 -6.87 5.02 -10.77
N ARG A 72 -7.39 4.25 -11.76
CA ARG A 72 -8.49 3.29 -11.49
C ARG A 72 -8.07 2.16 -10.56
N ALA A 73 -6.87 1.65 -10.72
CA ALA A 73 -6.35 0.60 -9.84
C ALA A 73 -6.11 1.14 -8.42
N GLU A 74 -5.60 2.37 -8.30
CA GLU A 74 -5.44 3.07 -7.03
C GLU A 74 -6.81 3.27 -6.34
N GLN A 75 -7.80 3.77 -7.08
CA GLN A 75 -9.16 3.92 -6.57
C GLN A 75 -9.75 2.60 -6.08
N ALA A 76 -9.58 1.50 -6.84
CA ALA A 76 -10.10 0.20 -6.45
C ALA A 76 -9.49 -0.31 -5.14
N VAL A 77 -8.19 -0.10 -4.94
CA VAL A 77 -7.52 -0.47 -3.67
C VAL A 77 -7.99 0.44 -2.54
N ALA A 78 -8.12 1.76 -2.77
CA ALA A 78 -8.62 2.70 -1.76
C ALA A 78 -10.02 2.30 -1.28
N GLU A 79 -10.94 1.97 -2.19
CA GLU A 79 -12.28 1.52 -1.84
C GLU A 79 -12.28 0.21 -1.03
N LEU A 80 -11.37 -0.73 -1.33
CA LEU A 80 -11.22 -1.98 -0.57
C LEU A 80 -10.62 -1.76 0.82
N GLU A 81 -9.64 -0.87 0.94
CA GLU A 81 -8.99 -0.51 2.20
C GLU A 81 -9.85 0.40 3.10
N GLY A 82 -10.93 0.97 2.56
CA GLY A 82 -11.65 2.03 3.24
C GLY A 82 -10.86 3.33 3.37
N ALA A 83 -9.91 3.54 2.47
CA ALA A 83 -9.04 4.72 2.42
C ALA A 83 -9.65 5.81 1.53
N THR A 84 -9.25 7.05 1.78
CA THR A 84 -9.55 8.18 0.88
C THR A 84 -8.68 8.13 -0.38
N ASP A 85 -7.47 7.59 -0.25
CA ASP A 85 -6.45 7.66 -1.29
C ASP A 85 -5.53 6.45 -1.28
N THR A 86 -5.01 6.08 -2.45
CA THR A 86 -3.98 5.07 -2.63
C THR A 86 -2.98 5.54 -3.68
N VAL A 87 -1.70 5.27 -3.45
CA VAL A 87 -0.61 5.57 -4.39
C VAL A 87 0.08 4.27 -4.79
N ALA A 88 0.13 4.00 -6.11
CA ALA A 88 0.73 2.78 -6.66
C ALA A 88 2.16 2.99 -7.15
N TYR A 89 2.99 1.96 -6.98
CA TYR A 89 4.42 1.92 -7.26
C TYR A 89 4.81 0.67 -8.06
N ALA A 90 5.99 0.71 -8.67
CA ALA A 90 6.53 -0.39 -9.47
C ALA A 90 6.75 -1.70 -8.69
N SER A 91 6.88 -1.65 -7.37
CA SER A 91 7.05 -2.82 -6.49
C SER A 91 6.70 -2.50 -5.04
N GLY A 92 6.52 -3.53 -4.19
CA GLY A 92 6.36 -3.34 -2.74
C GLY A 92 7.54 -2.60 -2.12
N MET A 93 8.78 -2.90 -2.53
CA MET A 93 9.96 -2.18 -2.03
C MET A 93 10.01 -0.72 -2.48
N ALA A 94 9.52 -0.40 -3.68
CA ALA A 94 9.37 0.99 -4.11
C ALA A 94 8.33 1.74 -3.24
N ALA A 95 7.27 1.06 -2.81
CA ALA A 95 6.29 1.60 -1.86
C ALA A 95 6.92 1.83 -0.47
N VAL A 96 7.65 0.85 0.08
CA VAL A 96 8.40 1.01 1.34
C VAL A 96 9.38 2.19 1.27
N THR A 97 10.18 2.25 0.20
CA THR A 97 11.13 3.35 -0.02
C THR A 97 10.41 4.70 -0.09
N ALA A 98 9.26 4.77 -0.76
CA ALA A 98 8.49 6.00 -0.87
C ALA A 98 7.93 6.45 0.48
N VAL A 99 7.46 5.54 1.35
CA VAL A 99 7.03 5.87 2.71
C VAL A 99 8.18 6.46 3.52
N LEU A 100 9.36 5.81 3.50
CA LEU A 100 10.54 6.31 4.21
C LEU A 100 11.03 7.67 3.68
N MET A 101 10.98 7.91 2.37
CA MET A 101 11.32 9.20 1.78
C MET A 101 10.28 10.28 2.10
N ALA A 102 8.99 9.92 2.14
CA ALA A 102 7.91 10.85 2.44
C ALA A 102 8.01 11.42 3.88
N THR A 103 8.58 10.67 4.84
CA THR A 103 8.84 11.19 6.19
C THR A 103 9.68 12.47 6.17
N ARG A 104 10.56 12.64 5.19
CA ARG A 104 11.37 13.84 5.03
C ARG A 104 10.62 15.01 4.41
N THR A 105 9.70 14.71 3.48
CA THR A 105 8.93 15.77 2.80
C THR A 105 7.87 16.37 3.71
N LEU A 106 7.45 15.63 4.73
CA LEU A 106 6.45 16.05 5.73
C LEU A 106 7.07 16.77 6.95
N ARG A 107 8.39 16.91 6.99
CA ARG A 107 9.10 17.59 8.08
C ARG A 107 9.70 18.90 7.60
N ASP A 108 9.57 19.95 8.41
CA ASP A 108 10.18 21.25 8.14
C ASP A 108 11.68 21.28 8.46
N ASP A 109 12.15 20.36 9.33
CA ASP A 109 13.55 20.22 9.66
C ASP A 109 14.29 19.34 8.64
N ARG A 110 15.59 19.57 8.49
CA ARG A 110 16.45 18.73 7.64
C ARG A 110 17.14 17.62 8.41
N ALA A 111 16.68 17.33 9.62
CA ALA A 111 17.25 16.29 10.44
C ALA A 111 16.97 14.90 9.84
N THR A 112 17.87 13.96 10.10
CA THR A 112 17.66 12.55 9.75
C THR A 112 16.44 12.03 10.49
N PRO A 113 15.40 11.53 9.79
CA PRO A 113 14.21 11.02 10.43
C PRO A 113 14.55 9.72 11.20
N HIS A 114 14.00 9.62 12.40
CA HIS A 114 14.07 8.40 13.18
C HIS A 114 12.83 7.54 12.92
N VAL A 115 13.04 6.24 12.74
CA VAL A 115 11.98 5.24 12.53
C VAL A 115 12.04 4.20 13.65
N VAL A 116 10.92 3.92 14.30
CA VAL A 116 10.78 2.76 15.19
C VAL A 116 10.19 1.63 14.37
N ALA A 117 10.89 0.51 14.28
CA ALA A 117 10.46 -0.65 13.53
C ALA A 117 10.37 -1.91 14.41
N VAL A 118 9.40 -2.78 14.12
CA VAL A 118 9.20 -4.05 14.84
C VAL A 118 9.71 -5.20 13.97
N ARG A 119 10.46 -6.13 14.59
CA ARG A 119 10.84 -7.42 13.99
C ARG A 119 9.94 -8.54 14.51
N PRO A 120 9.67 -9.59 13.68
CA PRO A 120 10.13 -9.79 12.32
C PRO A 120 9.45 -8.85 11.32
N ILE A 121 10.16 -8.49 10.26
CA ILE A 121 9.68 -7.71 9.11
C ILE A 121 10.33 -8.27 7.84
N TYR A 122 9.74 -8.07 6.67
CA TYR A 122 10.26 -8.58 5.41
C TYR A 122 11.76 -8.29 5.25
N GLY A 123 12.55 -9.32 4.93
CA GLY A 123 14.01 -9.26 4.97
C GLY A 123 14.63 -8.15 4.13
N THR A 124 14.02 -7.78 2.98
CA THR A 124 14.51 -6.64 2.20
C THR A 124 14.16 -5.30 2.83
N THR A 125 13.04 -5.21 3.54
CA THR A 125 12.70 -4.02 4.35
C THR A 125 13.68 -3.87 5.51
N ASP A 126 13.98 -4.96 6.24
CA ASP A 126 15.02 -4.97 7.30
C ASP A 126 16.38 -4.51 6.74
N HIS A 127 16.78 -5.06 5.57
CA HIS A 127 18.02 -4.66 4.91
C HIS A 127 18.02 -3.19 4.52
N LEU A 128 16.92 -2.67 3.96
CA LEU A 128 16.81 -1.26 3.59
C LEU A 128 16.95 -0.33 4.81
N LEU A 129 16.29 -0.69 5.92
CA LEU A 129 16.33 0.06 7.18
C LEU A 129 17.71 0.01 7.86
N THR A 130 18.46 -1.06 7.69
CA THR A 130 19.81 -1.24 8.29
C THR A 130 20.96 -0.83 7.37
N SER A 131 20.65 -0.60 6.08
CA SER A 131 21.63 -0.15 5.10
C SER A 131 21.80 1.37 5.13
N ASN A 132 22.89 1.86 4.57
CA ASN A 132 23.11 3.29 4.37
C ASN A 132 22.49 3.83 3.05
N LEU A 133 21.56 3.09 2.44
CA LEU A 133 20.90 3.48 1.19
C LEU A 133 19.96 4.68 1.38
N LEU A 134 19.29 4.73 2.53
CA LEU A 134 18.47 5.86 2.94
C LEU A 134 19.07 6.43 4.23
N ASP A 135 19.11 7.75 4.31
CA ASP A 135 19.56 8.44 5.53
C ASP A 135 18.38 8.46 6.53
N VAL A 136 18.21 7.34 7.24
CA VAL A 136 17.20 7.10 8.30
C VAL A 136 17.90 6.52 9.51
N ASP A 137 17.58 7.01 10.71
CA ASP A 137 17.98 6.39 11.97
C ASP A 137 16.90 5.42 12.42
N VAL A 138 17.26 4.20 12.86
CA VAL A 138 16.30 3.15 13.17
C VAL A 138 16.49 2.61 14.58
N SER A 139 15.41 2.54 15.35
CA SER A 139 15.32 1.75 16.58
C SER A 139 14.43 0.54 16.35
N TRP A 140 14.92 -0.62 16.79
CA TRP A 140 14.14 -1.85 16.79
C TRP A 140 13.45 -2.01 18.14
N ALA A 141 12.12 -2.22 18.12
CA ALA A 141 11.30 -2.39 19.31
C ALA A 141 10.57 -3.74 19.30
N ALA A 142 10.24 -4.26 20.47
CA ALA A 142 9.19 -5.25 20.60
C ALA A 142 7.80 -4.58 20.44
N PRO A 143 6.75 -5.30 20.01
CA PRO A 143 5.43 -4.73 19.78
C PRO A 143 4.81 -4.03 21.01
N ASP A 144 5.19 -4.43 22.21
CA ASP A 144 4.73 -3.90 23.49
C ASP A 144 5.67 -2.82 24.10
N ALA A 145 6.78 -2.49 23.43
CA ALA A 145 7.81 -1.56 23.89
C ALA A 145 8.11 -0.42 22.90
N ILE A 146 7.18 -0.08 22.04
CA ILE A 146 7.33 0.97 21.02
C ILE A 146 7.52 2.34 21.68
N ALA A 147 6.69 2.66 22.69
CA ALA A 147 6.76 3.93 23.40
C ALA A 147 8.14 4.19 24.04
N GLU A 148 8.83 3.15 24.53
CA GLU A 148 10.17 3.25 25.12
C GLU A 148 11.26 3.57 24.09
N SER A 149 11.01 3.25 22.81
CA SER A 149 11.93 3.47 21.69
C SER A 149 11.70 4.81 20.99
N MET A 150 10.66 5.54 21.36
CA MET A 150 10.31 6.83 20.75
C MET A 150 11.31 7.92 21.14
N ARG A 151 11.58 8.82 20.19
CA ARG A 151 12.46 10.00 20.36
C ARG A 151 11.76 11.24 19.80
N PRO A 152 12.17 12.45 20.16
CA PRO A 152 11.63 13.68 19.55
C PRO A 152 11.76 13.72 18.02
N ALA A 153 12.75 13.03 17.45
CA ALA A 153 12.97 12.91 16.01
C ALA A 153 12.19 11.75 15.37
N THR A 154 11.41 10.95 16.11
CA THR A 154 10.66 9.83 15.55
C THR A 154 9.60 10.37 14.59
N ALA A 155 9.70 9.92 13.34
CA ALA A 155 8.85 10.35 12.23
C ALA A 155 7.88 9.27 11.76
N LEU A 156 8.13 8.00 12.13
CA LEU A 156 7.34 6.86 11.67
C LEU A 156 7.52 5.67 12.62
N VAL A 157 6.43 4.94 12.83
CA VAL A 157 6.46 3.57 13.37
C VAL A 157 6.13 2.61 12.23
N MET A 158 6.91 1.54 12.05
CA MET A 158 6.75 0.57 10.97
C MET A 158 6.62 -0.84 11.49
N ILE A 159 5.53 -1.51 11.13
CA ILE A 159 5.26 -2.91 11.47
C ILE A 159 4.84 -3.71 10.24
N GLU A 160 4.99 -5.03 10.32
CA GLU A 160 4.42 -5.99 9.37
C GLU A 160 3.59 -7.01 10.14
N THR A 161 2.32 -7.17 9.76
CA THR A 161 1.42 -8.14 10.39
C THR A 161 0.36 -8.66 9.41
N PRO A 162 0.24 -9.98 9.21
CA PRO A 162 1.13 -11.04 9.68
C PRO A 162 2.55 -10.94 9.06
N ALA A 163 3.57 -11.25 9.85
CA ALA A 163 4.97 -11.09 9.41
C ALA A 163 5.47 -12.27 8.56
N ASN A 164 6.26 -11.97 7.54
CA ASN A 164 6.93 -12.97 6.72
C ASN A 164 8.32 -13.33 7.31
N PRO A 165 8.69 -14.62 7.52
CA PRO A 165 7.92 -15.83 7.17
C PRO A 165 7.16 -16.45 8.33
N THR A 166 7.23 -15.89 9.53
CA THR A 166 6.84 -16.52 10.79
C THR A 166 5.35 -16.47 11.08
N LEU A 167 4.60 -15.61 10.36
CA LEU A 167 3.19 -15.30 10.56
C LEU A 167 2.88 -14.71 11.95
N ASP A 168 3.89 -14.13 12.61
CA ASP A 168 3.68 -13.42 13.87
C ASP A 168 2.68 -12.28 13.68
N LEU A 169 1.78 -12.15 14.65
CA LEU A 169 0.74 -11.13 14.66
C LEU A 169 1.11 -10.01 15.61
N VAL A 170 0.85 -8.78 15.18
CA VAL A 170 1.00 -7.57 15.99
C VAL A 170 -0.37 -6.90 16.09
N ASP A 171 -0.79 -6.53 17.29
CA ASP A 171 -2.00 -5.76 17.51
C ASP A 171 -1.79 -4.32 17.05
N ILE A 172 -2.42 -3.96 15.92
CA ILE A 172 -2.27 -2.66 15.28
C ILE A 172 -2.74 -1.53 16.20
N GLN A 173 -3.90 -1.71 16.87
CA GLN A 173 -4.44 -0.68 17.77
C GLN A 173 -3.50 -0.42 18.95
N ALA A 174 -2.94 -1.48 19.54
CA ALA A 174 -1.98 -1.35 20.64
C ALA A 174 -0.68 -0.63 20.21
N VAL A 175 -0.26 -0.82 18.95
CA VAL A 175 0.87 -0.08 18.37
C VAL A 175 0.52 1.40 18.18
N VAL A 176 -0.65 1.69 17.62
CA VAL A 176 -1.14 3.06 17.41
C VAL A 176 -1.26 3.80 18.75
N ASP A 177 -1.80 3.15 19.78
CA ASP A 177 -1.92 3.73 21.11
C ASP A 177 -0.55 4.10 21.72
N GLN A 178 0.49 3.28 21.48
CA GLN A 178 1.85 3.56 21.92
C GLN A 178 2.55 4.63 21.07
N ALA A 179 2.25 4.70 19.76
CA ALA A 179 2.83 5.68 18.84
C ALA A 179 2.31 7.11 19.08
N GLY A 180 1.10 7.26 19.66
CA GLY A 180 0.47 8.56 19.88
C GLY A 180 0.25 9.30 18.56
N ASP A 181 0.82 10.50 18.44
CA ASP A 181 0.70 11.35 17.23
C ASP A 181 1.68 10.94 16.11
N VAL A 182 2.56 9.97 16.35
CA VAL A 182 3.52 9.52 15.32
C VAL A 182 2.83 8.58 14.34
N PRO A 183 2.93 8.84 13.02
CA PRO A 183 2.33 7.99 12.00
C PRO A 183 2.75 6.53 12.09
N VAL A 184 1.79 5.62 11.88
CA VAL A 184 2.03 4.18 11.84
C VAL A 184 1.79 3.66 10.44
N VAL A 185 2.79 2.98 9.86
CA VAL A 185 2.64 2.21 8.62
C VAL A 185 2.60 0.72 8.94
N VAL A 186 1.63 0.04 8.36
CA VAL A 186 1.46 -1.41 8.47
C VAL A 186 1.67 -2.04 7.09
N ASP A 187 2.70 -2.87 6.96
CA ASP A 187 2.78 -3.78 5.82
C ASP A 187 1.82 -4.95 6.06
N SER A 188 0.69 -4.90 5.36
CA SER A 188 -0.41 -5.87 5.46
C SER A 188 -0.43 -6.83 4.26
N THR A 189 0.72 -7.06 3.63
CA THR A 189 0.84 -7.85 2.39
C THR A 189 0.25 -9.25 2.54
N PHE A 190 0.41 -9.92 3.70
CA PHE A 190 -0.12 -11.26 3.95
C PHE A 190 -1.58 -11.26 4.38
N ALA A 191 -2.12 -10.13 4.81
CA ALA A 191 -3.53 -9.96 5.14
C ALA A 191 -4.14 -8.85 4.27
N PRO A 192 -4.54 -9.15 3.01
CA PRO A 192 -5.12 -8.15 2.12
C PRO A 192 -6.46 -7.61 2.67
N PRO A 193 -7.04 -6.55 2.08
CA PRO A 193 -8.20 -5.83 2.62
C PRO A 193 -9.42 -6.68 2.98
N VAL A 194 -9.52 -7.88 2.41
CA VAL A 194 -10.57 -8.86 2.73
C VAL A 194 -10.36 -9.60 4.06
N ILE A 195 -9.16 -9.49 4.65
CA ILE A 195 -8.82 -10.05 5.95
C ILE A 195 -8.63 -8.95 6.98
N GLN A 196 -7.84 -7.94 6.65
CA GLN A 196 -7.41 -6.89 7.56
C GLN A 196 -7.38 -5.55 6.84
N ARG A 197 -7.86 -4.50 7.50
CA ARG A 197 -7.81 -3.12 7.03
C ARG A 197 -7.15 -2.25 8.11
N PRO A 198 -5.83 -2.05 8.04
CA PRO A 198 -5.05 -1.36 9.07
C PRO A 198 -5.58 0.03 9.44
N LEU A 199 -6.13 0.77 8.47
CA LEU A 199 -6.67 2.11 8.70
C LEU A 199 -7.87 2.10 9.66
N GLU A 200 -8.68 1.02 9.69
CA GLU A 200 -9.79 0.87 10.64
C GLU A 200 -9.32 0.66 12.08
N HIS A 201 -8.05 0.28 12.26
CA HIS A 201 -7.38 0.13 13.55
C HIS A 201 -6.47 1.32 13.90
N GLY A 202 -6.67 2.47 13.23
CA GLY A 202 -5.96 3.70 13.53
C GLY A 202 -4.59 3.86 12.87
N ALA A 203 -4.12 2.90 12.06
CA ALA A 203 -2.90 3.08 11.28
C ALA A 203 -3.04 4.27 10.32
N THR A 204 -1.96 5.02 10.11
CA THR A 204 -1.94 6.15 9.16
C THR A 204 -1.82 5.65 7.72
N LEU A 205 -1.08 4.55 7.52
CA LEU A 205 -0.75 4.01 6.22
C LEU A 205 -0.93 2.48 6.21
N SER A 206 -1.65 1.97 5.21
CA SER A 206 -1.69 0.55 4.86
C SER A 206 -0.84 0.32 3.61
N LEU A 207 0.14 -0.57 3.69
CA LEU A 207 1.05 -0.90 2.61
C LEU A 207 0.86 -2.35 2.17
N HIS A 208 0.88 -2.58 0.86
CA HIS A 208 0.89 -3.93 0.30
C HIS A 208 1.90 -4.07 -0.84
N SER A 209 2.61 -5.19 -0.85
CA SER A 209 3.15 -5.70 -2.10
C SER A 209 2.02 -6.24 -2.96
N ALA A 210 1.58 -5.46 -3.95
CA ALA A 210 0.52 -5.87 -4.87
C ALA A 210 0.90 -7.10 -5.72
N THR A 211 2.17 -7.44 -5.76
CA THR A 211 2.73 -8.67 -6.35
C THR A 211 2.10 -9.95 -5.77
N LYS A 212 1.59 -9.88 -4.53
CA LYS A 212 1.04 -11.04 -3.80
C LYS A 212 -0.47 -11.19 -4.07
N PHE A 213 -1.30 -11.09 -3.04
CA PHE A 213 -2.74 -11.36 -3.16
C PHE A 213 -3.49 -10.39 -4.07
N LEU A 214 -3.11 -9.10 -4.11
CA LEU A 214 -3.79 -8.11 -4.96
C LEU A 214 -3.65 -8.45 -6.45
N GLY A 215 -2.45 -8.79 -6.91
CA GLY A 215 -2.23 -9.32 -8.26
C GLY A 215 -2.72 -10.76 -8.40
N GLY A 216 -2.33 -11.63 -7.48
CA GLY A 216 -2.89 -12.95 -7.20
C GLY A 216 -2.64 -14.04 -8.24
N HIS A 217 -1.97 -13.76 -9.36
CA HIS A 217 -1.79 -14.70 -10.48
C HIS A 217 -0.32 -14.91 -10.86
N GLY A 218 0.63 -14.29 -10.13
CA GLY A 218 2.07 -14.43 -10.37
C GLY A 218 2.58 -13.70 -11.61
N ASP A 219 1.83 -12.77 -12.17
CA ASP A 219 2.07 -12.05 -13.43
C ASP A 219 2.14 -10.52 -13.24
N VAL A 220 2.01 -10.03 -12.00
CA VAL A 220 2.07 -8.61 -11.65
C VAL A 220 3.17 -8.38 -10.62
N MET A 221 3.97 -7.35 -10.85
CA MET A 221 4.82 -6.74 -9.84
C MET A 221 4.32 -5.34 -9.56
N GLY A 222 4.11 -5.01 -8.27
CA GLY A 222 3.64 -3.70 -7.84
C GLY A 222 3.64 -3.55 -6.34
N GLY A 223 3.47 -2.32 -5.88
CA GLY A 223 3.25 -1.97 -4.49
C GLY A 223 2.20 -0.87 -4.38
N VAL A 224 1.49 -0.81 -3.28
CA VAL A 224 0.50 0.24 -3.02
C VAL A 224 0.62 0.71 -1.58
N VAL A 225 0.33 1.99 -1.37
CA VAL A 225 0.18 2.60 -0.04
C VAL A 225 -1.15 3.33 -0.01
N SER A 226 -2.02 2.94 0.91
CA SER A 226 -3.33 3.54 1.13
C SER A 226 -3.33 4.39 2.39
N THR A 227 -4.02 5.53 2.35
CA THR A 227 -4.13 6.45 3.49
C THR A 227 -5.39 7.30 3.38
N SER A 228 -5.85 7.83 4.51
CA SER A 228 -6.88 8.88 4.56
C SER A 228 -6.30 10.24 4.95
N ASP A 229 -4.99 10.33 5.13
CA ASP A 229 -4.27 11.57 5.40
C ASP A 229 -3.84 12.21 4.07
N ALA A 230 -4.32 13.44 3.81
CA ALA A 230 -4.09 14.15 2.56
C ALA A 230 -2.62 14.56 2.37
N ASP A 231 -1.93 14.91 3.44
CA ASP A 231 -0.53 15.33 3.39
C ASP A 231 0.37 14.15 3.07
N TRP A 232 0.10 12.97 3.67
CA TRP A 232 0.78 11.73 3.32
C TRP A 232 0.52 11.33 1.87
N ALA A 233 -0.73 11.41 1.41
CA ALA A 233 -1.08 11.09 0.02
C ALA A 233 -0.31 11.98 -0.97
N ALA A 234 -0.25 13.30 -0.71
CA ALA A 234 0.49 14.24 -1.53
C ALA A 234 2.00 13.97 -1.51
N ALA A 235 2.59 13.74 -0.33
CA ALA A 235 4.00 13.44 -0.16
C ALA A 235 4.40 12.14 -0.89
N LEU A 236 3.59 11.10 -0.79
CA LEU A 236 3.80 9.82 -1.49
C LEU A 236 3.77 9.99 -3.02
N ARG A 237 2.83 10.77 -3.57
CA ARG A 237 2.79 11.08 -5.01
C ARG A 237 3.98 11.93 -5.44
N HIS A 238 4.36 12.91 -4.63
CA HIS A 238 5.55 13.73 -4.91
C HIS A 238 6.81 12.86 -5.01
N VAL A 239 7.01 11.96 -4.04
CA VAL A 239 8.14 11.00 -4.07
C VAL A 239 8.07 10.11 -5.30
N ARG A 240 6.89 9.57 -5.65
CA ARG A 240 6.70 8.74 -6.85
C ARG A 240 7.10 9.49 -8.12
N VAL A 241 6.66 10.73 -8.28
CA VAL A 241 6.98 11.58 -9.42
C VAL A 241 8.47 11.88 -9.50
N ALA A 242 9.10 12.21 -8.36
CA ALA A 242 10.52 12.56 -8.30
C ALA A 242 11.44 11.36 -8.56
N THR A 243 11.10 10.18 -8.03
CA THR A 243 11.90 8.96 -8.16
C THR A 243 11.62 8.17 -9.45
N GLY A 244 10.47 8.41 -10.09
CA GLY A 244 10.03 7.64 -11.24
C GLY A 244 9.61 6.19 -10.91
N ALA A 245 9.32 5.88 -9.66
CA ALA A 245 8.92 4.55 -9.19
C ALA A 245 7.47 4.19 -9.57
N LEU A 246 7.13 4.31 -10.84
CA LEU A 246 5.77 4.24 -11.39
C LEU A 246 5.32 2.79 -11.60
N LEU A 247 4.06 2.50 -11.26
CA LEU A 247 3.40 1.29 -11.72
C LEU A 247 3.07 1.42 -13.22
N HIS A 248 3.46 0.43 -14.02
CA HIS A 248 3.16 0.42 -15.45
C HIS A 248 1.65 0.22 -15.68
N PRO A 249 0.99 0.93 -16.63
CA PRO A 249 -0.46 0.83 -16.87
C PRO A 249 -0.96 -0.59 -17.11
N HIS A 250 -0.19 -1.44 -17.79
CA HIS A 250 -0.56 -2.84 -17.99
C HIS A 250 -0.57 -3.62 -16.66
N ALA A 251 0.41 -3.42 -15.78
CA ALA A 251 0.43 -4.02 -14.44
C ALA A 251 -0.75 -3.51 -13.59
N ALA A 252 -1.05 -2.21 -13.65
CA ALA A 252 -2.22 -1.62 -13.00
C ALA A 252 -3.55 -2.23 -13.50
N TYR A 253 -3.67 -2.45 -14.81
CA TYR A 253 -4.83 -3.13 -15.39
C TYR A 253 -4.97 -4.56 -14.87
N LEU A 254 -3.90 -5.35 -14.85
CA LEU A 254 -3.91 -6.73 -14.35
C LEU A 254 -4.26 -6.76 -12.87
N MET A 255 -3.70 -5.87 -12.07
CA MET A 255 -4.05 -5.72 -10.65
C MET A 255 -5.54 -5.40 -10.49
N HIS A 256 -6.07 -4.38 -11.17
CA HIS A 256 -7.48 -4.01 -11.11
C HIS A 256 -8.39 -5.17 -11.54
N ARG A 257 -8.03 -5.87 -12.64
CA ARG A 257 -8.75 -7.06 -13.12
C ARG A 257 -8.79 -8.20 -12.10
N SER A 258 -7.82 -8.27 -11.21
CA SER A 258 -7.72 -9.33 -10.19
C SER A 258 -8.57 -9.05 -8.93
N MET A 259 -8.95 -7.78 -8.67
CA MET A 259 -9.71 -7.40 -7.48
C MET A 259 -11.05 -8.12 -7.35
N PRO A 260 -11.89 -8.26 -8.40
CA PRO A 260 -13.19 -8.94 -8.30
C PRO A 260 -13.12 -10.38 -7.77
N THR A 261 -11.98 -11.05 -7.90
CA THR A 261 -11.78 -12.41 -7.41
C THR A 261 -10.98 -12.49 -6.12
N LEU A 262 -10.52 -11.35 -5.60
CA LEU A 262 -9.69 -11.31 -4.39
C LEU A 262 -10.34 -12.01 -3.20
N PRO A 263 -11.61 -11.73 -2.84
CA PRO A 263 -12.25 -12.40 -1.71
C PRO A 263 -12.27 -13.91 -1.86
N ALA A 264 -12.74 -14.41 -2.99
CA ALA A 264 -12.85 -15.85 -3.25
C ALA A 264 -11.48 -16.57 -3.25
N ARG A 265 -10.44 -15.92 -3.80
CA ARG A 265 -9.08 -16.48 -3.81
C ARG A 265 -8.49 -16.56 -2.40
N VAL A 266 -8.66 -15.53 -1.61
CA VAL A 266 -8.14 -15.45 -0.24
C VAL A 266 -8.88 -16.45 0.65
N GLU A 267 -10.19 -16.50 0.62
CA GLU A 267 -11.01 -17.46 1.37
C GLU A 267 -10.61 -18.92 1.05
N ARG A 268 -10.44 -19.21 -0.24
CA ARG A 268 -10.02 -20.56 -0.66
C ARG A 268 -8.61 -20.89 -0.18
N ALA A 269 -7.68 -19.94 -0.25
CA ALA A 269 -6.31 -20.11 0.22
C ALA A 269 -6.28 -20.38 1.73
N GLN A 270 -7.00 -19.59 2.53
CA GLN A 270 -7.13 -19.77 3.98
C GLN A 270 -7.70 -21.16 4.33
N SER A 271 -8.84 -21.52 3.74
CA SER A 271 -9.46 -22.81 3.99
C SER A 271 -8.52 -23.98 3.67
N THR A 272 -7.77 -23.88 2.58
CA THR A 272 -6.81 -24.92 2.17
C THR A 272 -5.61 -24.97 3.14
N ALA A 273 -5.08 -23.81 3.54
CA ALA A 273 -3.95 -23.70 4.45
C ALA A 273 -4.30 -24.26 5.84
N THR A 274 -5.49 -23.91 6.38
CA THR A 274 -5.98 -24.44 7.66
C THR A 274 -6.07 -25.97 7.62
N ALA A 275 -6.74 -26.54 6.60
CA ALA A 275 -6.86 -27.99 6.47
C ALA A 275 -5.48 -28.69 6.31
N LEU A 276 -4.52 -28.04 5.66
CA LEU A 276 -3.16 -28.57 5.55
C LEU A 276 -2.41 -28.50 6.88
N ALA A 277 -2.52 -27.38 7.60
CA ALA A 277 -1.91 -27.21 8.93
C ALA A 277 -2.40 -28.28 9.90
N ASP A 278 -3.72 -28.51 9.98
CA ASP A 278 -4.32 -29.56 10.82
C ASP A 278 -3.77 -30.95 10.48
N ARG A 279 -3.66 -31.30 9.19
CA ARG A 279 -3.11 -32.59 8.75
C ARG A 279 -1.63 -32.73 9.08
N LEU A 280 -0.86 -31.68 8.91
CA LEU A 280 0.57 -31.69 9.23
C LEU A 280 0.80 -31.79 10.73
N GLN A 281 0.02 -31.09 11.55
CA GLN A 281 0.12 -31.16 13.01
C GLN A 281 -0.16 -32.57 13.55
N ALA A 282 -1.04 -33.33 12.89
CA ALA A 282 -1.36 -34.70 13.22
C ALA A 282 -0.34 -35.73 12.64
N HIS A 283 0.61 -35.30 11.80
CA HIS A 283 1.49 -36.21 11.08
C HIS A 283 2.71 -36.62 11.95
N PRO A 284 3.00 -37.93 12.14
CA PRO A 284 4.04 -38.40 13.08
C PRO A 284 5.47 -37.95 12.74
N ALA A 285 5.74 -37.54 11.50
CA ALA A 285 7.05 -37.05 11.08
C ALA A 285 7.19 -35.52 11.20
N VAL A 286 6.15 -34.80 11.66
CA VAL A 286 6.17 -33.34 11.84
C VAL A 286 6.26 -33.04 13.33
N GLN A 287 7.28 -32.27 13.71
CA GLN A 287 7.53 -31.91 15.11
C GLN A 287 6.69 -30.71 15.54
N ALA A 288 6.54 -29.71 14.65
CA ALA A 288 5.75 -28.51 14.92
C ALA A 288 5.21 -27.92 13.60
N VAL A 289 4.09 -27.25 13.69
CA VAL A 289 3.50 -26.45 12.62
C VAL A 289 3.30 -25.04 13.16
N HIS A 290 3.85 -24.07 12.45
CA HIS A 290 3.66 -22.64 12.72
C HIS A 290 2.66 -22.11 11.69
N PHE A 291 1.43 -21.73 12.15
CA PHE A 291 0.33 -21.33 11.28
C PHE A 291 -0.60 -20.35 11.99
#